data_5d5e6eb5aa8a9c3367fa234f750c4d99
#
_entry.id   5d5e6eb5aa8a9c3367fa234f750c4d99
#
_cell.length_a   1.000
_cell.length_b   1.000
_cell.length_c   1.000
_cell.angle_alpha   90.00
_cell.angle_beta   90.00
_cell.angle_gamma   90.00
#
_symmetry.space_group_name_H-M   'P 1'
#
loop_
_entity.id
_entity.type
_entity.pdbx_description
1 polymer ?
#
loop_
_entity_poly.entity_id
_entity_poly.type
_entity_poly.pdbx_seq_one_letter_code
_entity_poly.pdbx_strand_id
1 'polypeptide(L)'
;MDYVEEFDKLKTKALKYILFKKRTEQEVRQKFREDSGEMLDDVIEELKELNYINDENYIQRAVNEFKNLKNMSIKEIQYKLMTKGLKKDIIDNYICNNKEELLEYEIQSAKNIAIKKQNSLEKRGDNSLSS
;
A
#
# COMPACT_ATOMS: atom_id res chain seq x y z
N MET A 1 34.85 14.01 6.90
CA MET A 1 33.48 14.40 7.21
C MET A 1 32.97 13.61 8.38
N ASP A 2 32.24 14.28 9.24
CA ASP A 2 31.70 13.66 10.43
C ASP A 2 30.51 12.75 10.08
N TYR A 3 30.46 11.59 10.71
CA TYR A 3 29.33 10.66 10.56
C TYR A 3 27.99 11.34 10.88
N VAL A 4 27.94 12.14 11.95
CA VAL A 4 26.73 12.82 12.39
C VAL A 4 26.20 13.76 11.30
N GLU A 5 27.06 14.49 10.63
CA GLU A 5 26.64 15.40 9.56
C GLU A 5 26.08 14.64 8.36
N GLU A 6 26.73 13.56 7.96
CA GLU A 6 26.24 12.73 6.85
C GLU A 6 24.96 12.00 7.19
N PHE A 7 24.85 11.53 8.43
CA PHE A 7 23.63 10.91 8.94
C PHE A 7 22.46 11.89 8.88
N ASP A 8 22.66 13.11 9.37
CA ASP A 8 21.63 14.15 9.35
C ASP A 8 21.20 14.52 7.94
N LYS A 9 22.13 14.56 7.01
CA LYS A 9 21.83 14.83 5.59
C LYS A 9 20.98 13.73 5.00
N LEU A 10 21.35 12.48 5.22
CA LEU A 10 20.61 11.32 4.72
C LEU A 10 19.23 11.24 5.35
N LYS A 11 19.15 11.44 6.66
CA LYS A 11 17.88 11.46 7.39
C LYS A 11 16.95 12.56 6.84
N THR A 12 17.49 13.76 6.58
CA THR A 12 16.71 14.86 6.02
C THR A 12 16.17 14.53 4.63
N LYS A 13 16.99 13.92 3.78
CA LYS A 13 16.56 13.49 2.45
C LYS A 13 15.46 12.43 2.53
N ALA A 14 15.64 11.46 3.41
CA ALA A 14 14.66 10.40 3.61
C ALA A 14 13.34 10.96 4.14
N LEU A 15 13.38 11.88 5.10
CA LEU A 15 12.20 12.55 5.62
C LEU A 15 11.44 13.30 4.53
N LYS A 16 12.14 14.06 3.70
CA LYS A 16 11.51 14.79 2.59
C LYS A 16 10.81 13.84 1.64
N TYR A 17 11.44 12.70 1.36
CA TYR A 17 10.88 11.68 0.49
C TYR A 17 9.58 11.08 1.07
N ILE A 18 9.59 10.78 2.37
CA ILE A 18 8.44 10.21 3.08
C ILE A 18 7.31 11.22 3.24
N LEU A 19 7.64 12.48 3.54
CA LEU A 19 6.65 13.54 3.74
C LEU A 19 5.96 13.96 2.45
N PHE A 20 6.65 13.80 1.32
CA PHE A 20 6.04 14.07 0.01
C PHE A 20 4.93 13.06 -0.28
N LYS A 21 5.16 11.78 0.02
CA LYS A 21 4.19 10.71 -0.12
C LYS A 21 4.58 9.58 0.82
N LYS A 22 3.60 8.99 1.51
CA LYS A 22 3.85 7.86 2.40
C LYS A 22 4.58 6.74 1.66
N ARG A 23 5.62 6.18 2.31
CA ARG A 23 6.48 5.15 1.72
C ARG A 23 6.62 3.97 2.66
N THR A 24 6.81 2.79 2.07
CA THR A 24 7.20 1.59 2.82
C THR A 24 8.69 1.66 3.13
N GLU A 25 9.13 0.84 4.09
CA GLU A 25 10.57 0.70 4.38
C GLU A 25 11.35 0.32 3.11
N GLN A 26 10.83 -0.63 2.34
CA GLN A 26 11.48 -1.10 1.13
C GLN A 26 11.60 0.01 0.07
N GLU A 27 10.59 0.86 -0.07
CA GLU A 27 10.64 1.99 -0.99
C GLU A 27 11.73 2.99 -0.59
N VAL A 28 11.90 3.23 0.71
CA VAL A 28 12.96 4.10 1.22
C VAL A 28 14.34 3.48 0.95
N ARG A 29 14.51 2.19 1.23
CA ARG A 29 15.76 1.49 0.96
C ARG A 29 16.11 1.51 -0.52
N GLN A 30 15.13 1.31 -1.38
CA GLN A 30 15.34 1.33 -2.83
C GLN A 30 15.74 2.71 -3.33
N LYS A 31 15.11 3.76 -2.79
CA LYS A 31 15.41 5.15 -3.18
C LYS A 31 16.85 5.54 -2.84
N PHE A 32 17.33 5.11 -1.68
CA PHE A 32 18.66 5.49 -1.16
C PHE A 32 19.66 4.35 -1.17
N ARG A 33 19.47 3.38 -2.07
CA ARG A 33 20.31 2.16 -2.15
C ARG A 33 21.79 2.44 -2.42
N GLU A 34 22.11 3.58 -3.02
CA GLU A 34 23.48 3.95 -3.35
C GLU A 34 24.20 4.58 -2.15
N ASP A 35 23.47 4.93 -1.10
CA ASP A 35 24.05 5.44 0.13
C ASP A 35 24.61 4.30 0.98
N SER A 36 25.42 4.64 1.99
CA SER A 36 26.05 3.64 2.86
C SER A 36 25.01 2.73 3.52
N GLY A 37 25.17 1.42 3.37
CA GLY A 37 24.23 0.44 3.91
C GLY A 37 24.01 0.56 5.41
N GLU A 38 25.07 0.68 6.21
CA GLU A 38 24.97 0.84 7.67
C GLU A 38 24.30 2.14 8.06
N MET A 39 24.69 3.24 7.42
CA MET A 39 24.11 4.55 7.69
C MET A 39 22.63 4.56 7.33
N LEU A 40 22.27 3.98 6.20
CA LEU A 40 20.88 3.89 5.77
C LEU A 40 20.06 3.05 6.77
N ASP A 41 20.61 1.94 7.24
CA ASP A 41 19.95 1.11 8.26
C ASP A 41 19.68 1.92 9.53
N ASP A 42 20.64 2.69 9.98
CA ASP A 42 20.50 3.51 11.18
C ASP A 42 19.46 4.62 11.01
N VAL A 43 19.44 5.25 9.83
CA VAL A 43 18.42 6.26 9.50
C VAL A 43 17.02 5.63 9.50
N ILE A 44 16.88 4.47 8.88
CA ILE A 44 15.59 3.79 8.81
C ILE A 44 15.10 3.39 10.20
N GLU A 45 16.00 2.86 11.04
CA GLU A 45 15.64 2.49 12.43
C GLU A 45 15.16 3.71 13.21
N GLU A 46 15.83 4.84 13.08
CA GLU A 46 15.40 6.07 13.75
C GLU A 46 14.04 6.55 13.23
N LEU A 47 13.84 6.49 11.91
CA LEU A 47 12.56 6.89 11.32
C LEU A 47 11.41 5.95 11.71
N LYS A 48 11.71 4.68 11.95
CA LYS A 48 10.73 3.73 12.52
C LYS A 48 10.39 4.09 13.96
N GLU A 49 11.38 4.40 14.78
CA GLU A 49 11.18 4.80 16.18
C GLU A 49 10.33 6.07 16.26
N LEU A 50 10.54 7.00 15.36
CA LEU A 50 9.76 8.24 15.26
C LEU A 50 8.44 8.05 14.54
N ASN A 51 8.14 6.84 14.10
CA ASN A 51 6.89 6.46 13.43
C ASN A 51 6.68 7.10 12.05
N TYR A 52 7.72 7.59 11.41
CA TYR A 52 7.68 8.07 10.03
C TYR A 52 7.65 6.91 9.02
N ILE A 53 8.29 5.79 9.36
CA ILE A 53 8.20 4.55 8.61
C ILE A 53 7.43 3.56 9.48
N ASN A 54 6.28 3.12 8.98
CA ASN A 54 5.43 2.15 9.69
C ASN A 54 4.65 1.35 8.65
N ASP A 55 5.17 0.18 8.31
CA ASP A 55 4.59 -0.67 7.28
C ASP A 55 3.20 -1.18 7.66
N GLU A 56 2.92 -1.42 8.93
CA GLU A 56 1.59 -1.83 9.38
C GLU A 56 0.56 -0.74 9.15
N ASN A 57 0.91 0.48 9.48
CA ASN A 57 0.06 1.65 9.22
C ASN A 57 -0.13 1.86 7.72
N TYR A 58 0.94 1.65 6.95
CA TYR A 58 0.90 1.75 5.48
C TYR A 58 -0.13 0.77 4.90
N ILE A 59 -0.11 -0.47 5.36
CA ILE A 59 -1.07 -1.51 4.91
C ILE A 59 -2.49 -1.06 5.19
N GLN A 60 -2.78 -0.61 6.39
CA GLN A 60 -4.13 -0.18 6.77
C GLN A 60 -4.63 0.94 5.87
N ARG A 61 -3.80 1.95 5.63
CA ARG A 61 -4.15 3.08 4.78
C ARG A 61 -4.32 2.67 3.32
N ALA A 62 -3.42 1.83 2.81
CA ALA A 62 -3.47 1.34 1.44
C ALA A 62 -4.71 0.49 1.20
N VAL A 63 -5.04 -0.40 2.13
CA VAL A 63 -6.23 -1.25 2.02
C VAL A 63 -7.49 -0.39 2.03
N ASN A 64 -7.57 0.60 2.93
CA ASN A 64 -8.72 1.52 2.96
C ASN A 64 -8.87 2.28 1.64
N GLU A 65 -7.77 2.73 1.06
CA GLU A 65 -7.78 3.41 -0.23
C GLU A 65 -8.28 2.49 -1.35
N PHE A 66 -7.77 1.28 -1.41
CA PHE A 66 -8.18 0.29 -2.42
C PHE A 66 -9.65 -0.07 -2.29
N LYS A 67 -10.16 -0.19 -1.06
CA LYS A 67 -11.58 -0.46 -0.80
C LYS A 67 -12.48 0.67 -1.28
N ASN A 68 -12.04 1.92 -1.08
CA ASN A 68 -12.85 3.10 -1.42
C ASN A 68 -12.81 3.45 -2.90
N LEU A 69 -11.68 3.24 -3.55
CA LEU A 69 -11.47 3.70 -4.93
C LEU A 69 -11.69 2.61 -5.99
N LYS A 70 -11.49 1.34 -5.62
CA LYS A 70 -11.52 0.23 -6.59
C LYS A 70 -12.12 -1.01 -5.96
N ASN A 71 -13.00 -1.69 -6.67
CA ASN A 71 -13.58 -2.96 -6.23
C ASN A 71 -12.57 -4.09 -6.48
N MET A 72 -11.53 -4.13 -5.68
CA MET A 72 -10.44 -5.10 -5.81
C MET A 72 -10.71 -6.33 -4.94
N SER A 73 -10.33 -7.50 -5.43
CA SER A 73 -10.36 -8.72 -4.62
C SER A 73 -9.24 -8.68 -3.57
N ILE A 74 -9.35 -9.53 -2.54
CA ILE A 74 -8.31 -9.64 -1.52
C ILE A 74 -6.98 -10.05 -2.16
N LYS A 75 -7.00 -10.96 -3.14
CA LYS A 75 -5.79 -11.38 -3.86
C LYS A 75 -5.14 -10.23 -4.62
N GLU A 76 -5.92 -9.38 -5.24
CA GLU A 76 -5.41 -8.19 -5.93
C GLU A 76 -4.78 -7.22 -4.95
N ILE A 77 -5.41 -7.03 -3.78
CA ILE A 77 -4.88 -6.18 -2.72
C ILE A 77 -3.55 -6.74 -2.22
N GLN A 78 -3.47 -8.06 -1.95
CA GLN A 78 -2.23 -8.72 -1.55
C GLN A 78 -1.12 -8.50 -2.57
N TYR A 79 -1.44 -8.69 -3.84
CA TYR A 79 -0.46 -8.49 -4.92
C TYR A 79 0.03 -7.04 -4.95
N LYS A 80 -0.87 -6.07 -4.86
CA LYS A 80 -0.50 -4.66 -4.84
C LYS A 80 0.39 -4.31 -3.65
N LEU A 81 0.09 -4.85 -2.47
CA LEU A 81 0.91 -4.63 -1.28
C LEU A 81 2.30 -5.24 -1.45
N MET A 82 2.39 -6.41 -2.07
CA MET A 82 3.68 -7.05 -2.36
C MET A 82 4.51 -6.22 -3.35
N THR A 83 3.89 -5.61 -4.34
CA THR A 83 4.60 -4.76 -5.30
C THR A 83 5.17 -3.50 -4.64
N LYS A 84 4.62 -3.08 -3.50
CA LYS A 84 5.13 -1.96 -2.71
C LYS A 84 6.30 -2.35 -1.81
N GLY A 85 6.68 -3.62 -1.83
CA GLY A 85 7.82 -4.11 -1.05
C GLY A 85 7.49 -4.44 0.40
N LEU A 86 6.21 -4.62 0.71
CA LEU A 86 5.80 -5.07 2.04
C LEU A 86 6.10 -6.55 2.22
N LYS A 87 6.54 -6.92 3.42
CA LYS A 87 6.85 -8.31 3.73
C LYS A 87 5.58 -9.14 3.77
N LYS A 88 5.66 -10.36 3.25
CA LYS A 88 4.52 -11.28 3.25
C LYS A 88 3.96 -11.51 4.65
N ASP A 89 4.81 -11.64 5.65
CA ASP A 89 4.40 -11.86 7.04
C ASP A 89 3.50 -10.74 7.54
N ILE A 90 3.85 -9.50 7.25
CA ILE A 90 3.08 -8.32 7.66
C ILE A 90 1.72 -8.31 6.95
N ILE A 91 1.71 -8.62 5.66
CA ILE A 91 0.49 -8.69 4.86
C ILE A 91 -0.43 -9.79 5.39
N ASP A 92 0.11 -10.99 5.61
CA ASP A 92 -0.66 -12.12 6.09
C ASP A 92 -1.24 -11.88 7.50
N ASN A 93 -0.46 -11.25 8.39
CA ASN A 93 -0.93 -10.88 9.72
C ASN A 93 -2.07 -9.88 9.65
N TYR A 94 -1.97 -8.88 8.78
CA TYR A 94 -3.04 -7.91 8.60
C TYR A 94 -4.32 -8.59 8.11
N ILE A 95 -4.21 -9.45 7.11
CA ILE A 95 -5.36 -10.16 6.55
C ILE A 95 -5.99 -11.06 7.59
N CYS A 96 -5.18 -11.79 8.36
CA CYS A 96 -5.67 -12.67 9.42
C CYS A 96 -6.41 -11.88 10.51
N ASN A 97 -5.86 -10.75 10.94
CA ASN A 97 -6.45 -9.93 11.99
C ASN A 97 -7.73 -9.20 11.55
N ASN A 98 -7.91 -9.02 10.24
CA ASN A 98 -9.06 -8.31 9.68
C ASN A 98 -9.91 -9.21 8.77
N LYS A 99 -9.85 -10.51 8.99
CA LYS A 99 -10.46 -11.52 8.12
C LYS A 99 -11.96 -11.30 7.88
N GLU A 100 -12.71 -11.05 8.94
CA GLU A 100 -14.15 -10.86 8.82
C GLU A 100 -14.50 -9.62 8.00
N GLU A 101 -13.86 -8.51 8.30
CA GLU A 101 -14.06 -7.25 7.59
C GLU A 101 -13.68 -7.36 6.12
N LEU A 102 -12.56 -8.02 5.82
CA LEU A 102 -12.10 -8.22 4.45
C LEU A 102 -13.02 -9.16 3.68
N LEU A 103 -13.55 -10.18 4.34
CA LEU A 103 -14.49 -11.11 3.72
C LEU A 103 -15.80 -10.40 3.35
N GLU A 104 -16.33 -9.57 4.25
CA GLU A 104 -17.50 -8.75 3.96
C GLU A 104 -17.24 -7.81 2.80
N TYR A 105 -16.07 -7.18 2.78
CA TYR A 105 -15.66 -6.32 1.69
C TYR A 105 -15.61 -7.08 0.36
N GLU A 106 -15.05 -8.28 0.34
CA GLU A 106 -14.95 -9.09 -0.87
C GLU A 106 -16.33 -9.48 -1.40
N ILE A 107 -17.23 -9.85 -0.53
CA ILE A 107 -18.62 -10.17 -0.90
C ILE A 107 -19.29 -8.93 -1.51
N GLN A 108 -19.18 -7.79 -0.86
CA GLN A 108 -19.77 -6.54 -1.35
C GLN A 108 -19.16 -6.09 -2.68
N SER A 109 -17.86 -6.24 -2.83
CA SER A 109 -17.15 -5.93 -4.07
C SER A 109 -17.64 -6.80 -5.23
N ALA A 110 -17.82 -8.10 -4.99
CA ALA A 110 -18.34 -9.03 -5.98
C ALA A 110 -19.77 -8.65 -6.39
N LYS A 111 -20.62 -8.28 -5.43
CA LYS A 111 -21.99 -7.82 -5.71
C LYS A 111 -21.98 -6.55 -6.56
N ASN A 112 -21.11 -5.59 -6.23
CA ASN A 112 -21.02 -4.33 -7.00
C ASN A 112 -20.59 -4.58 -8.44
N ILE A 113 -19.65 -5.48 -8.66
CA ILE A 113 -19.20 -5.86 -9.99
C ILE A 113 -20.33 -6.53 -10.77
N ALA A 114 -21.07 -7.44 -10.13
CA ALA A 114 -22.21 -8.12 -10.74
C ALA A 114 -23.32 -7.13 -11.16
N ILE A 115 -23.63 -6.17 -10.30
CA ILE A 115 -24.64 -5.14 -10.59
C ILE A 115 -24.20 -4.28 -11.79
N LYS A 116 -22.96 -3.85 -11.83
CA LYS A 116 -22.41 -3.07 -12.96
C LYS A 116 -22.48 -3.86 -14.28
N LYS A 117 -22.14 -5.13 -14.22
CA LYS A 117 -22.17 -6.01 -15.39
C LYS A 117 -23.60 -6.20 -15.90
N GLN A 118 -24.55 -6.42 -14.99
CA GLN A 118 -25.96 -6.56 -15.33
C GLN A 118 -26.52 -5.29 -15.98
N ASN A 119 -26.24 -4.12 -15.39
CA ASN A 119 -26.68 -2.84 -15.96
C ASN A 119 -26.11 -2.62 -17.36
N SER A 120 -24.86 -3.01 -17.59
CA SER A 120 -24.23 -2.92 -18.91
C SER A 120 -24.92 -3.80 -19.93
N LEU A 121 -25.31 -5.02 -19.54
CA LEU A 121 -26.04 -5.95 -20.41
C LEU A 121 -27.46 -5.45 -20.71
N GLU A 122 -28.15 -4.89 -19.73
CA GLU A 122 -29.47 -4.29 -19.91
C GLU A 122 -29.44 -3.15 -20.91
N LYS A 123 -28.45 -2.26 -20.80
CA LYS A 123 -28.25 -1.15 -21.74
C LYS A 123 -28.01 -1.66 -23.16
N ARG A 124 -27.21 -2.71 -23.31
CA ARG A 124 -26.98 -3.32 -24.63
C ARG A 124 -28.25 -3.94 -25.20
N GLY A 125 -29.04 -4.59 -24.35
CA GLY A 125 -30.31 -5.16 -24.72
C GLY A 125 -31.28 -4.09 -25.24
N ASP A 126 -31.40 -2.98 -24.51
CA ASP A 126 -32.24 -1.85 -24.89
C ASP A 126 -31.78 -1.24 -26.21
N ASN A 127 -30.50 -1.07 -26.42
CA ASN A 127 -29.93 -0.56 -27.66
C ASN A 127 -30.21 -1.52 -28.83
N SER A 128 -30.12 -2.82 -28.58
CA SER A 128 -30.44 -3.81 -29.62
C SER A 128 -31.89 -3.79 -30.01
N LEU A 129 -32.79 -3.58 -29.05
CA LEU A 129 -34.23 -3.53 -29.30
C LEU A 129 -34.65 -2.24 -30.03
N SER A 130 -33.90 -1.16 -29.77
CA SER A 130 -34.20 0.14 -30.41
C SER A 130 -33.64 0.27 -31.81
N SER A 131 -32.78 -0.62 -32.20
CA SER A 131 -32.19 -0.63 -33.53
C SER A 131 -32.94 -1.59 -34.45
#